data_84705e53e1bfe68396fa342326549972
#
_entry.id   84705e53e1bfe68396fa342326549972
#
_cell.length_a   1.000
_cell.length_b   1.000
_cell.length_c   1.000
_cell.angle_alpha   90.00
_cell.angle_beta   90.00
_cell.angle_gamma   90.00
#
_symmetry.space_group_name_H-M   'P 1'
#
loop_
_entity.id
_entity.type
_entity.pdbx_description
1 polymer ?
#
loop_
_entity_poly.entity_id
_entity_poly.type
_entity_poly.pdbx_seq_one_letter_code
_entity_poly.pdbx_strand_id
1 'polypeptide(L)'
;GTRRVKLPTGEFDVKIPAGIRDGQQIRLKGRGRPGMAGGPPGDVLIQVTVAPDPRFARDGRDLKLDLPVGLKEAVLGGKVEVETLDGTVSLRVPPRSNSGTVLRLKGKGMPAQDGKPAGDLYVRLVVMLPPGGDDDLRRFAENWKTTYDPRRK
;
A
#
# COMPACT_ATOMS: atom_id res chain seq x y z
N GLY A 1 3.73 14.04 1.11
CA GLY A 1 2.68 14.94 1.54
C GLY A 1 3.15 16.04 2.47
N THR A 2 2.27 16.97 2.75
CA THR A 2 2.53 18.07 3.66
C THR A 2 1.77 17.86 4.95
N ARG A 3 2.43 18.09 6.08
CA ARG A 3 1.83 17.96 7.39
C ARG A 3 1.99 19.25 8.18
N ARG A 4 0.93 19.64 8.88
CA ARG A 4 0.98 20.81 9.76
C ARG A 4 1.50 20.40 11.12
N VAL A 5 2.55 21.10 11.58
CA VAL A 5 3.20 20.81 12.86
C VAL A 5 3.03 22.03 13.77
N LYS A 6 2.56 21.78 14.98
CA LYS A 6 2.41 22.81 16.01
C LYS A 6 3.65 22.80 16.92
N LEU A 7 4.35 23.93 16.96
CA LEU A 7 5.53 24.13 17.78
C LEU A 7 5.27 25.30 18.75
N PRO A 8 6.07 25.42 19.84
CA PRO A 8 5.96 26.57 20.72
C PRO A 8 6.13 27.92 20.01
N THR A 9 6.86 27.95 18.91
CA THR A 9 7.11 29.15 18.10
C THR A 9 6.05 29.40 17.03
N GLY A 10 5.04 28.52 16.87
CA GLY A 10 3.98 28.67 15.89
C GLY A 10 3.64 27.36 15.19
N GLU A 11 2.74 27.47 14.21
CA GLU A 11 2.37 26.36 13.36
C GLU A 11 3.08 26.45 12.01
N PHE A 12 3.62 25.34 11.54
CA PHE A 12 4.37 25.30 10.28
C PHE A 12 3.91 24.12 9.45
N ASP A 13 3.85 24.32 8.14
CA ASP A 13 3.64 23.24 7.20
C ASP A 13 4.98 22.58 6.91
N VAL A 14 5.07 21.28 7.14
CA VAL A 14 6.27 20.50 6.93
C VAL A 14 6.05 19.57 5.76
N LYS A 15 6.89 19.71 4.73
CA LYS A 15 6.86 18.81 3.58
C LYS A 15 7.58 17.50 3.97
N ILE A 16 6.84 16.41 3.91
CA ILE A 16 7.37 15.08 4.21
C ILE A 16 7.69 14.38 2.90
N PRO A 17 8.96 14.01 2.64
CA PRO A 17 9.31 13.29 1.42
C PRO A 17 8.61 11.95 1.34
N ALA A 18 8.22 11.53 0.13
CA ALA A 18 7.71 10.21 -0.09
C ALA A 18 8.77 9.16 0.26
N GLY A 19 8.35 8.04 0.87
CA GLY A 19 9.27 6.98 1.26
C GLY A 19 10.13 7.28 2.48
N ILE A 20 9.77 8.30 3.26
CA ILE A 20 10.48 8.61 4.51
C ILE A 20 10.47 7.41 5.45
N ARG A 21 11.59 7.15 6.13
CA ARG A 21 11.73 6.03 7.06
C ARG A 21 11.33 6.43 8.46
N ASP A 22 10.85 5.45 9.23
CA ASP A 22 10.63 5.62 10.65
C ASP A 22 11.92 6.01 11.35
N GLY A 23 11.84 7.00 12.23
CA GLY A 23 13.00 7.52 12.94
C GLY A 23 13.83 8.54 12.18
N GLN A 24 13.52 8.81 10.93
CA GLN A 24 14.22 9.83 10.15
C GLN A 24 13.92 11.21 10.71
N GLN A 25 14.94 12.08 10.76
CA GLN A 25 14.78 13.43 11.27
C GLN A 25 14.63 14.44 10.13
N ILE A 26 13.74 15.41 10.34
CA ILE A 26 13.58 16.56 9.46
C ILE A 26 14.02 17.78 10.25
N ARG A 27 14.93 18.57 9.66
CA ARG A 27 15.42 19.80 10.27
C ARG A 27 14.63 20.99 9.74
N LEU A 28 14.04 21.76 10.68
CA LEU A 28 13.42 23.03 10.36
C LEU A 28 14.36 24.15 10.77
N LYS A 29 15.03 24.69 9.77
CA LYS A 29 16.04 25.72 9.98
C LYS A 29 15.42 27.04 10.41
N GLY A 30 15.95 27.62 11.48
CA GLY A 30 15.52 28.93 11.96
C GLY A 30 14.14 28.94 12.65
N ARG A 31 13.57 27.77 12.97
CA ARG A 31 12.24 27.66 13.60
C ARG A 31 12.30 27.28 15.08
N GLY A 32 13.50 27.24 15.66
CA GLY A 32 13.68 26.93 17.06
C GLY A 32 13.52 28.13 17.97
N ARG A 33 14.08 28.05 19.19
CA ARG A 33 14.03 29.12 20.16
C ARG A 33 14.76 30.36 19.64
N PRO A 34 14.33 31.58 20.04
CA PRO A 34 15.06 32.78 19.71
C PRO A 34 16.50 32.69 20.19
N GLY A 35 17.43 33.18 19.37
CA GLY A 35 18.83 33.21 19.74
C GLY A 35 19.10 34.17 20.91
N MET A 36 20.18 33.92 21.63
CA MET A 36 20.62 34.79 22.71
C MET A 36 21.24 36.06 22.14
N ALA A 37 21.04 37.17 22.83
CA ALA A 37 21.63 38.47 22.50
C ALA A 37 21.37 38.94 21.06
N GLY A 38 20.17 38.67 20.53
CA GLY A 38 19.80 39.11 19.20
C GLY A 38 20.34 38.22 18.07
N GLY A 39 20.91 37.05 18.38
CA GLY A 39 21.38 36.09 17.39
C GLY A 39 20.21 35.42 16.65
N PRO A 40 20.49 34.67 15.55
CA PRO A 40 19.47 33.99 14.80
C PRO A 40 18.81 32.89 15.63
N PRO A 41 17.52 32.57 15.36
CA PRO A 41 16.87 31.45 16.02
C PRO A 41 17.57 30.13 15.69
N GLY A 42 17.54 29.20 16.66
CA GLY A 42 18.03 27.84 16.42
C GLY A 42 17.14 27.06 15.45
N ASP A 43 17.54 25.81 15.22
CA ASP A 43 16.77 24.89 14.35
C ASP A 43 15.91 23.96 15.19
N VAL A 44 14.89 23.41 14.56
CA VAL A 44 14.05 22.37 15.15
C VAL A 44 14.31 21.07 14.41
N LEU A 45 14.58 20.02 15.15
CA LEU A 45 14.69 18.66 14.62
C LEU A 45 13.37 17.93 14.90
N ILE A 46 12.72 17.48 13.83
CA ILE A 46 11.49 16.71 13.93
C ILE A 46 11.81 15.26 13.64
N GLN A 47 11.57 14.39 14.62
CA GLN A 47 11.65 12.96 14.40
C GLN A 47 10.33 12.47 13.84
N VAL A 48 10.42 11.78 12.69
CA VAL A 48 9.24 11.28 12.02
C VAL A 48 9.00 9.84 12.41
N THR A 49 7.80 9.57 12.93
CA THR A 49 7.33 8.22 13.16
C THR A 49 6.38 7.85 12.03
N VAL A 50 6.73 6.81 11.28
CA VAL A 50 5.92 6.33 10.16
C VAL A 50 5.12 5.15 10.65
N ALA A 51 3.78 5.31 10.71
CA ALA A 51 2.90 4.19 10.97
C ALA A 51 2.88 3.27 9.73
N PRO A 52 3.04 1.95 9.90
CA PRO A 52 2.88 1.04 8.78
C PRO A 52 1.46 1.11 8.23
N ASP A 53 1.32 1.11 6.90
CA ASP A 53 0.02 1.00 6.27
C ASP A 53 -0.43 -0.46 6.36
N PRO A 54 -1.56 -0.76 7.05
CA PRO A 54 -1.98 -2.14 7.28
C PRO A 54 -2.35 -2.88 5.99
N ARG A 55 -2.57 -2.17 4.89
CA ARG A 55 -2.87 -2.80 3.61
C ARG A 55 -1.66 -3.48 2.98
N PHE A 56 -0.45 -3.03 3.31
CA PHE A 56 0.77 -3.48 2.68
C PHE A 56 1.71 -4.12 3.68
N ALA A 57 2.29 -5.26 3.29
CA ALA A 57 3.46 -5.80 3.97
C ALA A 57 4.71 -5.35 3.21
N ARG A 58 5.72 -4.92 3.94
CA ARG A 58 6.94 -4.40 3.33
C ARG A 58 8.05 -5.45 3.35
N ASP A 59 8.72 -5.59 2.22
CA ASP A 59 9.90 -6.44 2.06
C ASP A 59 10.98 -5.64 1.33
N GLY A 60 11.89 -5.02 2.08
CA GLY A 60 12.88 -4.12 1.50
C GLY A 60 12.22 -2.92 0.82
N ARG A 61 12.40 -2.81 -0.49
CA ARG A 61 11.78 -1.76 -1.31
C ARG A 61 10.46 -2.22 -1.92
N ASP A 62 10.14 -3.49 -1.82
CA ASP A 62 8.93 -4.05 -2.38
C ASP A 62 7.79 -4.05 -1.36
N LEU A 63 6.58 -4.05 -1.86
CA LEU A 63 5.37 -4.15 -1.06
C LEU A 63 4.57 -5.37 -1.48
N LYS A 64 3.82 -5.92 -0.55
CA LYS A 64 2.90 -7.04 -0.79
C LYS A 64 1.50 -6.64 -0.33
N LEU A 65 0.52 -7.00 -1.14
CA LEU A 65 -0.88 -6.69 -0.88
C LEU A 65 -1.73 -7.92 -1.20
N ASP A 66 -2.63 -8.27 -0.29
CA ASP A 66 -3.67 -9.24 -0.57
C ASP A 66 -4.87 -8.53 -1.18
N LEU A 67 -5.32 -8.98 -2.34
CA LEU A 67 -6.43 -8.38 -3.07
C LEU A 67 -7.57 -9.38 -3.17
N PRO A 68 -8.68 -9.12 -2.47
CA PRO A 68 -9.86 -9.96 -2.64
C PRO A 68 -10.44 -9.80 -4.04
N VAL A 69 -10.75 -10.92 -4.68
CA VAL A 69 -11.43 -10.95 -5.98
C VAL A 69 -12.59 -11.91 -5.89
N GLY A 70 -13.61 -11.66 -6.69
CA GLY A 70 -14.75 -12.55 -6.77
C GLY A 70 -14.43 -13.80 -7.58
N LEU A 71 -15.27 -14.83 -7.42
CA LEU A 71 -15.14 -16.07 -8.18
C LEU A 71 -15.19 -15.81 -9.68
N LYS A 72 -16.12 -14.98 -10.12
CA LYS A 72 -16.30 -14.66 -11.52
C LYS A 72 -15.04 -13.96 -12.10
N GLU A 73 -14.48 -13.03 -11.35
CA GLU A 73 -13.24 -12.37 -11.74
C GLU A 73 -12.06 -13.32 -11.85
N ALA A 74 -11.97 -14.26 -10.92
CA ALA A 74 -10.90 -15.26 -10.94
C ALA A 74 -11.01 -16.19 -12.15
N VAL A 75 -12.21 -16.63 -12.48
CA VAL A 75 -12.46 -17.57 -13.57
C VAL A 75 -12.33 -16.91 -14.94
N LEU A 76 -12.98 -15.78 -15.11
CA LEU A 76 -13.10 -15.11 -16.41
C LEU A 76 -11.99 -14.08 -16.64
N GLY A 77 -11.35 -13.65 -15.57
CA GLY A 77 -10.44 -12.50 -15.61
C GLY A 77 -11.21 -11.19 -15.68
N GLY A 78 -10.47 -10.11 -15.76
CA GLY A 78 -11.06 -8.79 -15.86
C GLY A 78 -10.11 -7.72 -15.34
N LYS A 79 -10.57 -6.49 -15.34
CA LYS A 79 -9.81 -5.38 -14.78
C LYS A 79 -10.38 -5.03 -13.42
N VAL A 80 -9.48 -4.88 -12.44
CA VAL A 80 -9.84 -4.44 -11.10
C VAL A 80 -8.97 -3.25 -10.73
N GLU A 81 -9.49 -2.37 -9.90
CA GLU A 81 -8.74 -1.24 -9.42
C GLU A 81 -7.97 -1.61 -8.16
N VAL A 82 -6.72 -1.20 -8.09
CA VAL A 82 -5.83 -1.42 -6.96
C VAL A 82 -5.32 -0.07 -6.46
N GLU A 83 -5.54 0.20 -5.19
CA GLU A 83 -4.96 1.38 -4.55
C GLU A 83 -3.51 1.11 -4.22
N THR A 84 -2.63 1.97 -4.72
CA THR A 84 -1.19 1.93 -4.44
C THR A 84 -0.80 3.12 -3.58
N LEU A 85 0.45 3.22 -3.17
CA LEU A 85 0.93 4.37 -2.42
C LEU A 85 0.87 5.67 -3.23
N ASP A 86 0.90 5.59 -4.56
CA ASP A 86 0.87 6.77 -5.42
C ASP A 86 -0.37 6.83 -6.30
N GLY A 87 -1.48 6.28 -5.81
CA GLY A 87 -2.77 6.39 -6.50
C GLY A 87 -3.34 5.05 -6.92
N THR A 88 -4.50 5.11 -7.56
CA THR A 88 -5.23 3.93 -8.03
C THR A 88 -4.75 3.55 -9.42
N VAL A 89 -4.48 2.27 -9.63
CA VAL A 89 -4.11 1.72 -10.93
C VAL A 89 -5.05 0.60 -11.31
N SER A 90 -5.19 0.37 -12.61
CA SER A 90 -5.97 -0.74 -13.14
C SER A 90 -5.08 -1.98 -13.26
N LEU A 91 -5.51 -3.07 -12.65
CA LEU A 91 -4.81 -4.34 -12.70
C LEU A 91 -5.62 -5.34 -13.50
N ARG A 92 -4.99 -6.00 -14.46
CA ARG A 92 -5.63 -7.07 -15.22
C ARG A 92 -5.46 -8.38 -14.48
N VAL A 93 -6.58 -8.96 -14.04
CA VAL A 93 -6.62 -10.31 -13.49
C VAL A 93 -6.71 -11.29 -14.66
N PRO A 94 -5.72 -12.17 -14.85
CA PRO A 94 -5.80 -13.15 -15.93
C PRO A 94 -6.95 -14.13 -15.69
N PRO A 95 -7.59 -14.64 -16.75
CA PRO A 95 -8.54 -15.73 -16.58
C PRO A 95 -7.85 -16.96 -15.98
N ARG A 96 -8.61 -17.81 -15.32
CA ARG A 96 -8.10 -19.01 -14.63
C ARG A 96 -7.13 -18.67 -13.49
N SER A 97 -7.33 -17.52 -12.87
CA SER A 97 -6.58 -17.17 -11.66
C SER A 97 -7.13 -17.91 -10.44
N ASN A 98 -6.29 -18.03 -9.43
CA ASN A 98 -6.68 -18.71 -8.20
C ASN A 98 -6.15 -17.92 -6.99
N SER A 99 -6.63 -18.29 -5.80
CA SER A 99 -6.04 -17.78 -4.57
C SER A 99 -4.56 -18.14 -4.53
N GLY A 100 -3.73 -17.16 -4.15
CA GLY A 100 -2.28 -17.33 -4.18
C GLY A 100 -1.60 -16.93 -5.48
N THR A 101 -2.35 -16.66 -6.56
CA THR A 101 -1.78 -16.07 -7.76
C THR A 101 -1.21 -14.69 -7.43
N VAL A 102 0.05 -14.46 -7.79
CA VAL A 102 0.75 -13.20 -7.51
C VAL A 102 0.95 -12.45 -8.81
N LEU A 103 0.53 -11.18 -8.81
CA LEU A 103 0.68 -10.27 -9.95
C LEU A 103 1.60 -9.13 -9.53
N ARG A 104 2.54 -8.77 -10.42
CA ARG A 104 3.51 -7.72 -10.12
C ARG A 104 3.10 -6.40 -10.77
N LEU A 105 3.09 -5.35 -9.97
CA LEU A 105 2.95 -3.97 -10.45
C LEU A 105 4.31 -3.29 -10.31
N LYS A 106 5.00 -3.20 -11.43
CA LYS A 106 6.36 -2.67 -11.47
C LYS A 106 6.38 -1.19 -11.08
N GLY A 107 7.31 -0.85 -10.19
CA GLY A 107 7.49 0.54 -9.75
C GLY A 107 6.44 1.04 -8.78
N LYS A 108 5.54 0.18 -8.28
CA LYS A 108 4.45 0.57 -7.37
C LYS A 108 4.69 0.16 -5.91
N GLY A 109 5.91 -0.25 -5.59
CA GLY A 109 6.35 -0.49 -4.22
C GLY A 109 6.75 0.80 -3.53
N MET A 110 7.84 0.75 -2.78
CA MET A 110 8.38 1.95 -2.14
C MET A 110 8.85 2.93 -3.21
N PRO A 111 8.54 4.24 -3.05
CA PRO A 111 8.98 5.25 -4.02
C PRO A 111 10.50 5.34 -4.13
N ALA A 112 10.98 5.78 -5.30
CA ALA A 112 12.40 6.04 -5.49
C ALA A 112 12.89 7.07 -4.48
N GLN A 113 14.03 6.80 -3.85
CA GLN A 113 14.58 7.65 -2.78
C GLN A 113 16.07 7.42 -2.66
N ASP A 114 16.82 8.51 -2.41
CA ASP A 114 18.26 8.45 -2.08
C ASP A 114 19.08 7.62 -3.08
N GLY A 115 18.83 7.81 -4.37
CA GLY A 115 19.52 7.09 -5.42
C GLY A 115 19.05 5.64 -5.61
N LYS A 116 18.09 5.18 -4.82
CA LYS A 116 17.51 3.84 -4.96
C LYS A 116 16.29 3.91 -5.86
N PRO A 117 16.11 2.95 -6.78
CA PRO A 117 14.92 2.92 -7.64
C PRO A 117 13.66 2.58 -6.83
N ALA A 118 12.51 2.88 -7.40
CA ALA A 118 11.24 2.43 -6.83
C ALA A 118 11.20 0.90 -6.77
N GLY A 119 10.61 0.38 -5.69
CA GLY A 119 10.32 -1.04 -5.58
C GLY A 119 9.06 -1.42 -6.34
N ASP A 120 8.68 -2.67 -6.24
CA ASP A 120 7.51 -3.21 -6.91
C ASP A 120 6.42 -3.57 -5.90
N LEU A 121 5.17 -3.61 -6.37
CA LEU A 121 4.05 -4.10 -5.58
C LEU A 121 3.66 -5.48 -6.09
N TYR A 122 3.65 -6.44 -5.18
CA TYR A 122 3.21 -7.80 -5.45
C TYR A 122 1.80 -7.99 -4.89
N VAL A 123 0.86 -8.21 -5.80
CA VAL A 123 -0.56 -8.35 -5.47
C VAL A 123 -0.89 -9.83 -5.48
N ARG A 124 -1.24 -10.36 -4.31
CA ARG A 124 -1.67 -11.76 -4.18
C ARG A 124 -3.19 -11.81 -4.21
N LEU A 125 -3.74 -12.56 -5.14
CA LEU A 125 -5.18 -12.71 -5.26
C LEU A 125 -5.71 -13.64 -4.17
N VAL A 126 -6.83 -13.26 -3.60
CA VAL A 126 -7.58 -14.07 -2.63
C VAL A 126 -9.00 -14.18 -3.15
N VAL A 127 -9.39 -15.36 -3.59
CA VAL A 127 -10.73 -15.59 -4.13
C VAL A 127 -11.73 -15.66 -2.99
N MET A 128 -12.74 -14.81 -3.04
CA MET A 128 -13.78 -14.72 -2.03
C MET A 128 -15.13 -15.06 -2.62
N LEU A 129 -15.86 -15.93 -1.93
CA LEU A 129 -17.25 -16.20 -2.26
C LEU A 129 -18.14 -15.12 -1.63
N PRO A 130 -19.34 -14.87 -2.19
CA PRO A 130 -20.27 -13.91 -1.59
C PRO A 130 -20.58 -14.27 -0.12
N PRO A 131 -20.47 -13.32 0.80
CA PRO A 131 -20.84 -13.57 2.18
C PRO A 131 -22.36 -13.80 2.30
N GLY A 132 -22.76 -14.78 3.10
CA GLY A 132 -24.17 -15.11 3.30
C GLY A 132 -24.81 -15.93 2.18
N GLY A 133 -24.04 -16.24 1.15
CA GLY A 133 -24.51 -17.08 0.04
C GLY A 133 -25.10 -16.28 -1.12
N ASP A 134 -25.35 -16.99 -2.20
CA ASP A 134 -25.87 -16.46 -3.47
C ASP A 134 -26.65 -17.60 -4.13
N ASP A 135 -27.93 -17.37 -4.41
CA ASP A 135 -28.80 -18.42 -4.91
C ASP A 135 -28.39 -18.93 -6.28
N ASP A 136 -27.97 -18.03 -7.16
CA ASP A 136 -27.51 -18.44 -8.50
C ASP A 136 -26.24 -19.28 -8.43
N LEU A 137 -25.30 -18.88 -7.57
CA LEU A 137 -24.08 -19.64 -7.36
C LEU A 137 -24.38 -21.01 -6.75
N ARG A 138 -25.33 -21.08 -5.81
CA ARG A 138 -25.74 -22.35 -5.21
C ARG A 138 -26.32 -23.29 -6.26
N ARG A 139 -27.21 -22.80 -7.12
CA ARG A 139 -27.78 -23.60 -8.20
C ARG A 139 -26.72 -24.09 -9.19
N PHE A 140 -25.78 -23.22 -9.52
CA PHE A 140 -24.64 -23.62 -10.34
C PHE A 140 -23.86 -24.75 -9.69
N ALA A 141 -23.53 -24.59 -8.41
CA ALA A 141 -22.72 -25.57 -7.68
C ALA A 141 -23.41 -26.93 -7.58
N GLU A 142 -24.75 -26.93 -7.36
CA GLU A 142 -25.54 -28.17 -7.30
C GLU A 142 -25.52 -28.91 -8.63
N ASN A 143 -25.46 -28.19 -9.74
CA ASN A 143 -25.53 -28.76 -11.09
C ASN A 143 -24.14 -28.98 -11.72
N TRP A 144 -23.10 -28.46 -11.09
CA TRP A 144 -21.76 -28.58 -11.63
C TRP A 144 -21.17 -29.96 -11.38
N LYS A 145 -20.93 -30.67 -12.47
CA LYS A 145 -20.36 -32.02 -12.41
C LYS A 145 -18.84 -31.92 -12.50
N THR A 146 -18.19 -31.83 -11.37
CA THR A 146 -16.75 -31.76 -11.29
C THR A 146 -16.22 -32.94 -10.48
N THR A 147 -15.07 -33.44 -10.90
CA THR A 147 -14.31 -34.46 -10.18
C THR A 147 -13.05 -33.88 -9.52
N TYR A 148 -12.88 -32.56 -9.64
CA TYR A 148 -11.69 -31.91 -9.07
C TYR A 148 -11.73 -31.97 -7.54
N ASP A 149 -10.65 -32.49 -6.97
CA ASP A 149 -10.47 -32.54 -5.52
C ASP A 149 -9.17 -31.81 -5.16
N PRO A 150 -9.27 -30.61 -4.54
CA PRO A 150 -8.11 -29.80 -4.22
C PRO A 150 -7.21 -30.40 -3.13
N ARG A 151 -7.70 -31.38 -2.38
CA ARG A 151 -6.95 -32.04 -1.32
C ARG A 151 -6.19 -33.25 -1.86
N ARG A 152 -6.43 -33.63 -3.09
CA ARG A 152 -5.77 -34.76 -3.73
C ARG A 152 -4.58 -34.26 -4.55
N LYS A 153 -3.41 -34.74 -4.24
CA LYS A 153 -2.19 -34.41 -4.98
C LYS A 153 -2.00 -35.31 -6.19
#